data_836896bc24e70d560c26563410d2ae07
#
_entry.id   836896bc24e70d560c26563410d2ae07
#
_cell.length_a   1.000
_cell.length_b   1.000
_cell.length_c   1.000
_cell.angle_alpha   90.00
_cell.angle_beta   90.00
_cell.angle_gamma   90.00
#
_symmetry.space_group_name_H-M   'P 1'
#
loop_
_entity.id
_entity.type
_entity.pdbx_description
1 polymer ?
#
loop_
_entity_poly.entity_id
_entity_poly.type
_entity_poly.pdbx_seq_one_letter_code
_entity_poly.pdbx_strand_id
1 'polypeptide(L)'
;MSIALIGQECSGRHTVLNELLTMGYDTIRYYTTTPDYGYDNNYHISDKEFCEMIDSDQFLYWEAFETNDVINYIGTKYSDYAGGNKVVIVEDMAKLHTLVSYFPEFKSIYLKVDKHEINHRIVSIYTTKDAVKKVKKRNKKLKMRNQGMETLADCIVDNYGRLPYQTAVICKCFDQE
;
A
#
# COMPACT_ATOMS: atom_id res chain seq x y z
N MET A 1 16.76 1.46 6.81
CA MET A 1 15.46 1.27 7.47
C MET A 1 14.37 1.24 6.41
N SER A 2 13.19 0.73 6.69
CA SER A 2 12.15 0.54 5.68
C SER A 2 10.86 1.28 6.08
N ILE A 3 10.05 1.68 5.10
CA ILE A 3 8.87 2.53 5.30
C ILE A 3 7.59 1.81 4.89
N ALA A 4 6.60 1.79 5.78
CA ALA A 4 5.23 1.38 5.48
C ALA A 4 4.34 2.63 5.33
N LEU A 5 3.95 2.96 4.11
CA LEU A 5 3.06 4.09 3.83
C LEU A 5 1.60 3.67 4.04
N ILE A 6 0.92 4.37 4.93
CA ILE A 6 -0.47 4.15 5.30
C ILE A 6 -1.31 5.39 4.97
N GLY A 7 -2.60 5.21 4.78
CA GLY A 7 -3.51 6.34 4.52
C GLY A 7 -4.73 5.92 3.70
N GLN A 8 -5.65 6.84 3.54
CA GLN A 8 -6.84 6.63 2.71
C GLN A 8 -6.49 6.55 1.23
N GLU A 9 -7.37 5.98 0.43
CA GLU A 9 -7.25 6.08 -1.03
C GLU A 9 -7.31 7.55 -1.45
N CYS A 10 -6.49 7.93 -2.43
CA CYS A 10 -6.23 9.31 -2.85
C CYS A 10 -5.48 10.17 -1.81
N SER A 11 -4.90 9.58 -0.74
CA SER A 11 -4.01 10.31 0.16
C SER A 11 -2.63 10.61 -0.46
N GLY A 12 -2.32 10.04 -1.63
CA GLY A 12 -1.04 10.24 -2.33
C GLY A 12 0.03 9.20 -2.02
N ARG A 13 -0.33 8.06 -1.42
CA ARG A 13 0.63 6.98 -1.08
C ARG A 13 1.49 6.54 -2.27
N HIS A 14 0.88 6.26 -3.41
CA HIS A 14 1.62 5.84 -4.63
C HIS A 14 2.54 6.94 -5.14
N THR A 15 2.09 8.20 -5.10
CA THR A 15 2.91 9.32 -5.54
C THR A 15 4.12 9.50 -4.64
N VAL A 16 3.95 9.42 -3.32
CA VAL A 16 5.05 9.48 -2.35
C VAL A 16 5.97 8.27 -2.47
N LEU A 17 5.41 7.06 -2.68
CA LEU A 17 6.19 5.86 -2.95
C LEU A 17 7.11 6.06 -4.16
N ASN A 18 6.57 6.55 -5.28
CA ASN A 18 7.36 6.78 -6.49
C ASN A 18 8.52 7.77 -6.26
N GLU A 19 8.30 8.82 -5.48
CA GLU A 19 9.36 9.75 -5.09
C GLU A 19 10.43 9.07 -4.20
N LEU A 20 10.03 8.22 -3.26
CA LEU A 20 10.98 7.46 -2.43
C LEU A 20 11.81 6.48 -3.27
N LEU A 21 11.22 5.86 -4.30
CA LEU A 21 11.97 5.02 -5.24
C LEU A 21 13.07 5.83 -5.96
N THR A 22 12.79 7.07 -6.36
CA THR A 22 13.84 7.95 -6.94
C THR A 22 14.93 8.33 -5.95
N MET A 23 14.65 8.23 -4.64
CA MET A 23 15.60 8.51 -3.55
C MET A 23 16.42 7.27 -3.11
N GLY A 24 16.29 6.14 -3.83
CA GLY A 24 17.04 4.92 -3.59
C GLY A 24 16.38 3.90 -2.67
N TYR A 25 15.06 4.01 -2.44
CA TYR A 25 14.28 2.93 -1.86
C TYR A 25 13.92 1.91 -2.94
N ASP A 26 13.76 0.64 -2.53
CA ASP A 26 13.13 -0.40 -3.32
C ASP A 26 11.71 -0.65 -2.86
N THR A 27 10.89 -1.28 -3.69
CA THR A 27 9.57 -1.76 -3.27
C THR A 27 9.49 -3.29 -3.38
N ILE A 28 8.44 -3.85 -2.77
CA ILE A 28 8.16 -5.28 -2.80
C ILE A 28 7.54 -5.71 -4.12
N ARG A 29 7.64 -7.00 -4.45
CA ARG A 29 6.96 -7.61 -5.59
C ARG A 29 5.59 -8.14 -5.18
N TYR A 30 4.62 -8.00 -6.08
CA TYR A 30 3.31 -8.64 -5.97
C TYR A 30 3.27 -9.83 -6.92
N TYR A 31 3.07 -11.02 -6.40
CA TYR A 31 2.86 -12.24 -7.18
C TYR A 31 1.37 -12.39 -7.42
N THR A 32 0.94 -12.54 -8.67
CA THR A 32 -0.48 -12.62 -9.01
C THR A 32 -0.74 -13.59 -10.14
N THR A 33 -1.92 -14.21 -10.14
CA THR A 33 -2.39 -15.06 -11.24
C THR A 33 -3.19 -14.29 -12.29
N THR A 34 -3.35 -12.97 -12.10
CA THR A 34 -4.01 -12.09 -13.09
C THR A 34 -2.95 -11.36 -13.93
N PRO A 35 -2.96 -11.48 -15.27
CA PRO A 35 -1.94 -10.88 -16.13
C PRO A 35 -1.80 -9.35 -16.01
N ASP A 36 -2.92 -8.65 -15.79
CA ASP A 36 -3.00 -7.17 -15.81
C ASP A 36 -3.49 -6.59 -14.48
N TYR A 37 -2.83 -6.92 -13.38
CA TYR A 37 -3.30 -6.44 -12.06
C TYR A 37 -3.00 -4.96 -11.77
N GLY A 38 -2.45 -4.20 -12.70
CA GLY A 38 -2.37 -2.74 -12.64
C GLY A 38 -1.34 -2.13 -11.68
N TYR A 39 -0.42 -2.91 -11.14
CA TYR A 39 0.75 -2.41 -10.40
C TYR A 39 2.03 -2.65 -11.21
N ASP A 40 2.92 -1.68 -11.25
CA ASP A 40 4.18 -1.76 -12.03
C ASP A 40 5.14 -2.87 -11.57
N ASN A 41 4.94 -3.41 -10.34
CA ASN A 41 5.77 -4.47 -9.74
C ASN A 41 5.06 -5.82 -9.66
N ASN A 42 4.13 -6.10 -10.54
CA ASN A 42 3.48 -7.39 -10.61
C ASN A 42 4.36 -8.45 -11.26
N TYR A 43 4.42 -9.59 -10.63
CA TYR A 43 5.02 -10.80 -11.17
C TYR A 43 3.91 -11.82 -11.42
N HIS A 44 3.57 -12.00 -12.69
CA HIS A 44 2.54 -12.96 -13.08
C HIS A 44 3.07 -14.39 -13.00
N ILE A 45 2.35 -15.25 -12.28
CA ILE A 45 2.64 -16.67 -12.14
C ILE A 45 1.37 -17.50 -12.37
N SER A 46 1.53 -18.77 -12.64
CA SER A 46 0.39 -19.69 -12.79
C SER A 46 -0.29 -19.96 -11.44
N ASP A 47 -1.58 -20.36 -11.46
CA ASP A 47 -2.30 -20.80 -10.26
C ASP A 47 -1.57 -21.93 -9.55
N LYS A 48 -0.98 -22.87 -10.31
CA LYS A 48 -0.22 -23.99 -9.77
C LYS A 48 0.98 -23.49 -8.97
N GLU A 49 1.80 -22.61 -9.54
CA GLU A 49 2.96 -22.00 -8.84
C GLU A 49 2.54 -21.25 -7.62
N PHE A 50 1.42 -20.49 -7.70
CA PHE A 50 0.91 -19.75 -6.55
C PHE A 50 0.50 -20.70 -5.42
N CYS A 51 -0.20 -21.79 -5.70
CA CYS A 51 -0.59 -22.81 -4.72
C CYS A 51 0.64 -23.49 -4.10
N GLU A 52 1.65 -23.86 -4.90
CA GLU A 52 2.90 -24.45 -4.41
C GLU A 52 3.64 -23.48 -3.45
N MET A 53 3.55 -22.16 -3.70
CA MET A 53 4.12 -21.15 -2.82
C MET A 53 3.33 -20.99 -1.52
N ILE A 54 1.99 -21.15 -1.54
CA ILE A 54 1.16 -21.20 -0.33
C ILE A 54 1.56 -22.43 0.50
N ASP A 55 1.61 -23.62 -0.11
CA ASP A 55 1.92 -24.88 0.55
C ASP A 55 3.31 -24.88 1.19
N SER A 56 4.23 -24.11 0.62
CA SER A 56 5.61 -23.93 1.13
C SER A 56 5.78 -22.73 2.05
N ASP A 57 4.70 -22.09 2.48
CA ASP A 57 4.67 -20.93 3.41
C ASP A 57 5.60 -19.77 3.00
N GLN A 58 5.63 -19.46 1.70
CA GLN A 58 6.49 -18.41 1.17
C GLN A 58 5.91 -17.00 1.30
N PHE A 59 4.59 -16.87 1.47
CA PHE A 59 3.92 -15.58 1.49
C PHE A 59 3.81 -14.99 2.90
N LEU A 60 4.16 -13.72 3.04
CA LEU A 60 3.80 -12.91 4.21
C LEU A 60 2.31 -12.61 4.23
N TYR A 61 1.77 -12.29 3.06
CA TYR A 61 0.33 -12.15 2.81
C TYR A 61 -0.05 -12.78 1.50
N TRP A 62 -1.25 -13.30 1.45
CA TRP A 62 -1.93 -13.59 0.20
C TRP A 62 -3.44 -13.47 0.38
N GLU A 63 -4.13 -13.21 -0.70
CA GLU A 63 -5.59 -13.19 -0.74
C GLU A 63 -6.10 -13.71 -2.08
N ALA A 64 -7.29 -14.30 -2.06
CA ALA A 64 -8.04 -14.67 -3.26
C ALA A 64 -9.09 -13.61 -3.54
N PHE A 65 -9.30 -13.29 -4.80
CA PHE A 65 -10.34 -12.38 -5.25
C PHE A 65 -10.96 -12.89 -6.55
N GLU A 66 -12.21 -12.53 -6.79
CA GLU A 66 -12.96 -12.95 -7.96
C GLU A 66 -13.04 -11.83 -8.99
N THR A 67 -12.72 -12.16 -10.24
CA THR A 67 -12.87 -11.27 -11.39
C THR A 67 -13.46 -12.05 -12.57
N ASN A 68 -14.60 -11.60 -13.08
CA ASN A 68 -15.29 -12.27 -14.21
C ASN A 68 -15.53 -13.77 -13.96
N ASP A 69 -16.03 -14.12 -12.78
CA ASP A 69 -16.31 -15.50 -12.35
C ASP A 69 -15.06 -16.42 -12.30
N VAL A 70 -13.86 -15.82 -12.28
CA VAL A 70 -12.59 -16.53 -12.12
C VAL A 70 -11.97 -16.13 -10.77
N ILE A 71 -11.55 -17.13 -9.99
CA ILE A 71 -10.80 -16.91 -8.76
C ILE A 71 -9.35 -16.63 -9.15
N ASN A 72 -8.84 -15.51 -8.67
CA ASN A 72 -7.47 -15.08 -8.85
C ASN A 72 -6.81 -14.91 -7.49
N TYR A 73 -5.49 -14.93 -7.47
CA TYR A 73 -4.70 -14.79 -6.28
C TYR A 73 -3.71 -13.63 -6.39
N ILE A 74 -3.40 -13.02 -5.24
CA ILE A 74 -2.32 -12.06 -5.12
C ILE A 74 -1.61 -12.26 -3.78
N GLY A 75 -0.29 -12.14 -3.76
CA GLY A 75 0.50 -12.30 -2.55
C GLY A 75 1.85 -11.59 -2.62
N THR A 76 2.49 -11.47 -1.46
CA THR A 76 3.83 -10.89 -1.30
C THR A 76 4.68 -11.83 -0.45
N LYS A 77 5.91 -12.13 -0.89
CA LYS A 77 6.81 -13.08 -0.21
C LYS A 77 7.51 -12.45 0.98
N TYR A 78 7.80 -13.26 1.99
CA TYR A 78 8.69 -12.87 3.10
C TYR A 78 10.05 -12.35 2.62
N SER A 79 10.64 -13.01 1.63
CA SER A 79 11.96 -12.64 1.10
C SER A 79 12.01 -11.24 0.49
N ASP A 80 10.90 -10.72 -0.02
CA ASP A 80 10.88 -9.40 -0.66
C ASP A 80 10.94 -8.25 0.35
N TYR A 81 10.60 -8.52 1.61
CA TYR A 81 10.68 -7.53 2.69
C TYR A 81 12.06 -7.48 3.35
N ALA A 82 12.88 -8.50 3.17
CA ALA A 82 14.21 -8.55 3.73
C ALA A 82 15.15 -7.54 3.04
N GLY A 83 16.12 -7.04 3.81
CA GLY A 83 17.03 -5.98 3.35
C GLY A 83 16.51 -4.57 3.65
N GLY A 84 17.42 -3.63 3.83
CA GLY A 84 17.06 -2.25 4.15
C GLY A 84 16.48 -1.46 2.96
N ASN A 85 16.00 -0.27 3.26
CA ASN A 85 15.52 0.71 2.28
C ASN A 85 14.33 0.22 1.43
N LYS A 86 13.40 -0.49 2.04
CA LYS A 86 12.14 -0.86 1.37
C LYS A 86 11.05 0.16 1.65
N VAL A 87 10.20 0.40 0.66
CA VAL A 87 8.95 1.17 0.83
C VAL A 87 7.77 0.35 0.34
N VAL A 88 6.75 0.25 1.19
CA VAL A 88 5.54 -0.53 0.89
C VAL A 88 4.28 0.28 1.19
N ILE A 89 3.20 0.02 0.45
CA ILE A 89 1.88 0.56 0.78
C ILE A 89 1.12 -0.50 1.57
N VAL A 90 0.62 -0.13 2.74
CA VAL A 90 -0.22 -0.98 3.57
C VAL A 90 -1.63 -0.43 3.62
N GLU A 91 -2.61 -1.25 3.25
CA GLU A 91 -3.98 -0.81 3.06
C GLU A 91 -4.88 -1.05 4.28
N ASP A 92 -4.53 -1.99 5.14
CA ASP A 92 -5.32 -2.33 6.32
C ASP A 92 -4.48 -2.66 7.55
N MET A 93 -5.17 -2.64 8.70
CA MET A 93 -4.60 -2.81 10.02
C MET A 93 -3.97 -4.20 10.21
N ALA A 94 -4.61 -5.25 9.69
CA ALA A 94 -4.12 -6.63 9.85
C ALA A 94 -2.79 -6.79 9.11
N LYS A 95 -2.72 -6.28 7.86
CA LYS A 95 -1.47 -6.28 7.08
C LYS A 95 -0.36 -5.48 7.77
N LEU A 96 -0.70 -4.33 8.39
CA LEU A 96 0.29 -3.55 9.14
C LEU A 96 0.83 -4.33 10.35
N HIS A 97 -0.07 -4.90 11.17
CA HIS A 97 0.33 -5.70 12.32
C HIS A 97 1.23 -6.88 11.92
N THR A 98 0.85 -7.61 10.89
CA THR A 98 1.69 -8.72 10.39
C THR A 98 3.04 -8.19 9.95
N LEU A 99 3.08 -7.12 9.13
CA LEU A 99 4.33 -6.55 8.64
C LEU A 99 5.27 -6.19 9.79
N VAL A 100 4.83 -5.39 10.75
CA VAL A 100 5.70 -4.93 11.85
C VAL A 100 6.04 -6.05 12.84
N SER A 101 5.24 -7.11 12.92
CA SER A 101 5.55 -8.28 13.75
C SER A 101 6.70 -9.12 13.17
N TYR A 102 6.78 -9.25 11.86
CA TYR A 102 7.85 -10.00 11.18
C TYR A 102 9.06 -9.13 10.82
N PHE A 103 8.84 -7.83 10.59
CA PHE A 103 9.84 -6.88 10.13
C PHE A 103 9.76 -5.59 10.97
N PRO A 104 10.21 -5.62 12.24
CA PRO A 104 10.10 -4.48 13.17
C PRO A 104 10.93 -3.25 12.75
N GLU A 105 11.81 -3.40 11.76
CA GLU A 105 12.55 -2.30 11.17
C GLU A 105 11.71 -1.39 10.27
N PHE A 106 10.48 -1.80 9.91
CA PHE A 106 9.57 -0.94 9.15
C PHE A 106 8.99 0.15 10.05
N LYS A 107 9.18 1.40 9.64
CA LYS A 107 8.48 2.55 10.24
C LYS A 107 7.19 2.83 9.50
N SER A 108 6.12 2.88 10.23
CA SER A 108 4.79 3.15 9.68
C SER A 108 4.51 4.65 9.63
N ILE A 109 4.24 5.18 8.43
CA ILE A 109 3.98 6.59 8.22
C ILE A 109 2.56 6.77 7.68
N TYR A 110 1.71 7.46 8.45
CA TYR A 110 0.35 7.76 8.02
C TYR A 110 0.31 9.07 7.24
N LEU A 111 -0.06 8.99 5.96
CA LEU A 111 -0.28 10.17 5.12
C LEU A 111 -1.68 10.72 5.36
N LYS A 112 -1.74 11.80 6.14
CA LYS A 112 -2.98 12.48 6.50
C LYS A 112 -3.36 13.50 5.44
N VAL A 113 -4.61 13.46 5.03
CA VAL A 113 -5.23 14.44 4.13
C VAL A 113 -6.64 14.69 4.63
N ASP A 114 -7.06 15.94 4.66
CA ASP A 114 -8.42 16.25 5.11
C ASP A 114 -9.49 15.71 4.14
N LYS A 115 -10.70 15.57 4.64
CA LYS A 115 -11.82 14.98 3.90
C LYS A 115 -12.20 15.78 2.66
N HIS A 116 -12.07 17.11 2.70
CA HIS A 116 -12.44 17.97 1.57
C HIS A 116 -11.45 17.75 0.43
N GLU A 117 -10.16 17.74 0.73
CA GLU A 117 -9.10 17.50 -0.23
C GLU A 117 -9.16 16.07 -0.82
N ILE A 118 -9.41 15.04 0.00
CA ILE A 118 -9.65 13.68 -0.50
C ILE A 118 -10.79 13.65 -1.51
N ASN A 119 -11.91 14.32 -1.21
CA ASN A 119 -13.04 14.38 -2.14
C ASN A 119 -12.69 15.11 -3.44
N HIS A 120 -11.93 16.20 -3.36
CA HIS A 120 -11.45 16.93 -4.52
C HIS A 120 -10.54 16.05 -5.40
N ARG A 121 -9.56 15.35 -4.81
CA ARG A 121 -8.68 14.42 -5.53
C ARG A 121 -9.44 13.28 -6.18
N ILE A 122 -10.42 12.68 -5.50
CA ILE A 122 -11.27 11.62 -6.07
C ILE A 122 -11.98 12.13 -7.33
N VAL A 123 -12.57 13.32 -7.29
CA VAL A 123 -13.29 13.87 -8.44
C VAL A 123 -12.34 14.24 -9.59
N SER A 124 -11.12 14.65 -9.29
CA SER A 124 -10.09 14.98 -10.30
C SER A 124 -9.53 13.74 -11.01
N ILE A 125 -9.41 12.62 -10.27
CA ILE A 125 -8.82 11.38 -10.80
C ILE A 125 -9.87 10.53 -11.54
N TYR A 126 -11.09 10.45 -10.99
CA TYR A 126 -12.14 9.58 -11.53
C TYR A 126 -13.18 10.39 -12.31
N THR A 127 -13.23 10.20 -13.61
CA THR A 127 -14.04 11.00 -14.54
C THR A 127 -15.52 10.65 -14.57
N THR A 128 -15.90 9.44 -14.13
CA THR A 128 -17.30 8.99 -14.15
C THR A 128 -17.94 9.06 -12.76
N LYS A 129 -19.22 9.42 -12.71
CA LYS A 129 -20.01 9.48 -11.45
C LYS A 129 -20.00 8.13 -10.70
N ASP A 130 -20.05 7.03 -11.44
CA ASP A 130 -20.06 5.68 -10.84
C ASP A 130 -18.71 5.31 -10.24
N ALA A 131 -17.60 5.64 -10.90
CA ALA A 131 -16.26 5.44 -10.36
C ALA A 131 -16.06 6.25 -9.07
N VAL A 132 -16.43 7.54 -9.08
CA VAL A 132 -16.39 8.40 -7.90
C VAL A 132 -17.21 7.81 -6.74
N LYS A 133 -18.43 7.32 -7.02
CA LYS A 133 -19.30 6.71 -6.00
C LYS A 133 -18.68 5.42 -5.42
N LYS A 134 -18.10 4.56 -6.28
CA LYS A 134 -17.43 3.33 -5.86
C LYS A 134 -16.24 3.64 -4.94
N VAL A 135 -15.39 4.59 -5.31
CA VAL A 135 -14.21 4.98 -4.50
C VAL A 135 -14.62 5.59 -3.17
N LYS A 136 -15.61 6.47 -3.13
CA LYS A 136 -16.13 7.04 -1.87
C LYS A 136 -16.70 5.96 -0.95
N LYS A 137 -17.42 4.96 -1.51
CA LYS A 137 -17.94 3.81 -0.73
C LYS A 137 -16.81 2.95 -0.19
N ARG A 138 -15.76 2.68 -0.99
CA ARG A 138 -14.56 1.94 -0.57
C ARG A 138 -13.82 2.68 0.54
N ASN A 139 -13.56 3.97 0.40
CA ASN A 139 -12.94 4.79 1.45
C ASN A 139 -13.73 4.78 2.76
N LYS A 140 -15.06 4.84 2.69
CA LYS A 140 -15.90 4.73 3.90
C LYS A 140 -15.73 3.38 4.60
N LYS A 141 -15.71 2.27 3.84
CA LYS A 141 -15.48 0.93 4.39
C LYS A 141 -14.09 0.79 5.01
N LEU A 142 -13.06 1.26 4.29
CA LEU A 142 -11.66 1.24 4.76
C LEU A 142 -11.50 2.06 6.03
N LYS A 143 -12.11 3.25 6.10
CA LYS A 143 -12.07 4.07 7.32
C LYS A 143 -12.66 3.35 8.53
N MET A 144 -13.74 2.57 8.36
CA MET A 144 -14.33 1.78 9.44
C MET A 144 -13.43 0.61 9.86
N ARG A 145 -12.83 -0.10 8.88
CA ARG A 145 -11.90 -1.22 9.16
C ARG A 145 -10.58 -0.76 9.80
N ASN A 146 -10.12 0.43 9.42
CA ASN A 146 -8.85 1.01 9.81
C ASN A 146 -9.00 2.08 10.89
N GLN A 147 -10.09 2.02 11.65
CA GLN A 147 -10.29 2.93 12.77
C GLN A 147 -9.14 2.74 13.78
N GLY A 148 -8.41 3.82 14.06
CA GLY A 148 -7.25 3.78 14.93
C GLY A 148 -5.90 3.56 14.20
N MET A 149 -5.89 3.27 12.90
CA MET A 149 -4.63 3.09 12.16
C MET A 149 -3.73 4.34 12.19
N GLU A 150 -4.35 5.53 12.23
CA GLU A 150 -3.63 6.80 12.40
C GLU A 150 -2.90 6.87 13.74
N THR A 151 -3.49 6.33 14.81
CA THR A 151 -2.90 6.35 16.18
C THR A 151 -1.85 5.26 16.39
N LEU A 152 -1.79 4.27 15.52
CA LEU A 152 -0.80 3.20 15.56
C LEU A 152 0.42 3.48 14.67
N ALA A 153 0.34 4.52 13.85
CA ALA A 153 1.47 4.91 13.02
C ALA A 153 2.60 5.49 13.87
N ASP A 154 3.85 5.14 13.54
CA ASP A 154 5.03 5.73 14.19
C ASP A 154 5.11 7.23 13.92
N CYS A 155 4.61 7.67 12.76
CA CYS A 155 4.57 9.06 12.37
C CYS A 155 3.32 9.41 11.56
N ILE A 156 2.84 10.64 11.72
CA ILE A 156 1.77 11.23 10.89
C ILE A 156 2.36 12.38 10.09
N VAL A 157 2.20 12.31 8.78
CA VAL A 157 2.65 13.37 7.86
C VAL A 157 1.44 13.96 7.15
N ASP A 158 1.22 15.26 7.32
CA ASP A 158 0.21 15.98 6.55
C ASP A 158 0.63 16.07 5.08
N ASN A 159 -0.14 15.43 4.21
CA ASN A 159 0.07 15.41 2.75
C ASN A 159 -0.89 16.34 2.02
N TYR A 160 -1.00 17.59 2.50
CA TYR A 160 -1.80 18.66 1.94
C TYR A 160 -0.96 19.91 1.74
N GLY A 161 -1.12 20.58 0.60
CA GLY A 161 -0.38 21.81 0.28
C GLY A 161 1.11 21.62 0.04
N ARG A 162 1.59 20.38 -0.07
CA ARG A 162 2.99 20.03 -0.36
C ARG A 162 3.11 19.35 -1.72
N LEU A 163 4.25 19.53 -2.36
CA LEU A 163 4.65 18.70 -3.50
C LEU A 163 4.99 17.28 -3.02
N PRO A 164 4.76 16.25 -3.84
CA PRO A 164 5.05 14.86 -3.47
C PRO A 164 6.48 14.65 -2.96
N TYR A 165 7.45 15.23 -3.63
CA TYR A 165 8.87 15.25 -3.24
C TYR A 165 9.08 15.76 -1.80
N GLN A 166 8.42 16.86 -1.41
CA GLN A 166 8.56 17.41 -0.06
C GLN A 166 8.05 16.43 1.01
N THR A 167 6.93 15.75 0.72
CA THR A 167 6.39 14.71 1.61
C THR A 167 7.35 13.53 1.69
N ALA A 168 7.92 13.08 0.57
CA ALA A 168 8.89 11.99 0.55
C ALA A 168 10.18 12.32 1.33
N VAL A 169 10.68 13.56 1.25
CA VAL A 169 11.81 14.02 2.07
C VAL A 169 11.49 13.92 3.56
N ILE A 170 10.29 14.35 3.99
CA ILE A 170 9.87 14.23 5.39
C ILE A 170 9.83 12.75 5.80
N CYS A 171 9.24 11.87 4.99
CA CYS A 171 9.21 10.43 5.26
C CYS A 171 10.62 9.84 5.40
N LYS A 172 11.55 10.26 4.53
CA LYS A 172 12.95 9.82 4.58
C LYS A 172 13.68 10.31 5.84
N CYS A 173 13.38 11.51 6.34
CA CYS A 173 13.98 12.01 7.57
C CYS A 173 13.60 11.16 8.79
N PHE A 174 12.35 10.69 8.88
CA PHE A 174 11.92 9.76 9.94
C PHE A 174 12.58 8.39 9.87
N ASP A 175 13.10 7.99 8.72
CA ASP A 175 13.85 6.76 8.55
C ASP A 175 15.26 6.84 9.18
N GLN A 176 15.73 8.02 9.49
CA GLN A 176 17.09 8.27 10.01
C GLN A 176 17.13 8.49 11.53
N GLU A 177 15.99 8.62 12.19
CA GLU A 177 15.86 8.72 13.65
C GLU A 177 15.63 7.33 14.29
#